data_34d01e3a3acfef23796c6fa996cf171e
#
_entry.id   34d01e3a3acfef23796c6fa996cf171e
#
_cell.length_a   1.000
_cell.length_b   1.000
_cell.length_c   1.000
_cell.angle_alpha   90.00
_cell.angle_beta   90.00
_cell.angle_gamma   90.00
#
_symmetry.space_group_name_H-M   'P 1'
#
loop_
_entity.id
_entity.type
_entity.pdbx_description
1 polymer ?
#
loop_
_entity_poly.entity_id
_entity_poly.type
_entity_poly.pdbx_seq_one_letter_code
_entity_poly.pdbx_strand_id
1 'polypeptide(L)'
;MRTFIAVEIKNEEVLNAIVKIQSDFKIKATPVNKRNMHFTLLFLGEIPEYTADKVKKELSSVSFKPIDVRFTHVGVFPNPRFPRVVWIGVDELASQKLIDLACQVEKKLEPLGFKSDRPFKPHLTIFRIKNKGVDISQNVEKFKAVDLSKEVITELKLKQSILTPNGPIYSDLQVVLAK
;
A
#
# COMPACT_ATOMS: atom_id res chain seq x y z
N MET A 1 -12.44 -15.40 3.12
CA MET A 1 -11.66 -14.30 3.73
C MET A 1 -11.15 -13.38 2.64
N ARG A 2 -11.41 -12.08 2.75
CA ARG A 2 -10.80 -11.10 1.84
C ARG A 2 -9.35 -10.85 2.25
N THR A 3 -8.41 -11.11 1.35
CA THR A 3 -6.97 -11.10 1.67
C THR A 3 -6.13 -10.35 0.64
N PHE A 4 -4.96 -9.92 1.08
CA PHE A 4 -3.97 -9.23 0.25
C PHE A 4 -2.57 -9.37 0.85
N ILE A 5 -1.57 -9.18 0.01
CA ILE A 5 -0.16 -9.14 0.41
C ILE A 5 0.29 -7.68 0.48
N ALA A 6 0.93 -7.31 1.58
CA ALA A 6 1.34 -5.93 1.80
C ALA A 6 2.65 -5.81 2.60
N VAL A 7 3.24 -4.63 2.50
CA VAL A 7 4.27 -4.14 3.41
C VAL A 7 3.77 -2.87 4.09
N GLU A 8 3.96 -2.76 5.39
CA GLU A 8 3.38 -1.69 6.21
C GLU A 8 4.39 -0.58 6.52
N ILE A 9 3.87 0.61 6.77
CA ILE A 9 4.63 1.72 7.33
C ILE A 9 4.57 1.61 8.86
N LYS A 10 5.74 1.57 9.51
CA LYS A 10 5.88 1.41 10.97
C LYS A 10 6.54 2.57 11.65
N ASN A 11 7.33 3.38 10.93
CA ASN A 11 8.00 4.53 11.50
C ASN A 11 6.97 5.57 11.95
N GLU A 12 6.89 5.84 13.25
CA GLU A 12 5.93 6.78 13.82
C GLU A 12 6.13 8.21 13.33
N GLU A 13 7.35 8.66 13.06
CA GLU A 13 7.60 9.98 12.48
C GLU A 13 7.01 10.09 11.07
N VAL A 14 7.17 9.05 10.24
CA VAL A 14 6.58 8.98 8.90
C VAL A 14 5.06 9.00 9.00
N LEU A 15 4.48 8.18 9.86
CA LEU A 15 3.02 8.09 10.05
C LEU A 15 2.43 9.42 10.52
N ASN A 16 3.08 10.09 11.47
CA ASN A 16 2.63 11.39 11.98
C ASN A 16 2.73 12.49 10.91
N ALA A 17 3.80 12.48 10.11
CA ALA A 17 3.97 13.41 9.00
C ALA A 17 2.91 13.20 7.90
N ILE A 18 2.53 11.94 7.61
CA ILE A 18 1.43 11.63 6.69
C ILE A 18 0.10 12.15 7.22
N VAL A 19 -0.19 11.94 8.50
CA VAL A 19 -1.41 12.48 9.14
C VAL A 19 -1.48 14.00 9.00
N LYS A 20 -0.34 14.68 9.15
CA LYS A 20 -0.26 16.13 8.95
C LYS A 20 -0.54 16.51 7.49
N ILE A 21 0.01 15.79 6.52
CA ILE A 21 -0.29 16.00 5.08
C ILE A 21 -1.80 15.83 4.84
N GLN A 22 -2.41 14.78 5.39
CA GLN A 22 -3.85 14.56 5.28
C GLN A 22 -4.65 15.74 5.82
N SER A 23 -4.25 16.28 6.96
CA SER A 23 -4.88 17.46 7.59
C SER A 23 -4.74 18.72 6.74
N ASP A 24 -3.55 18.94 6.16
CA ASP A 24 -3.22 20.14 5.37
C ASP A 24 -3.77 20.08 3.94
N PHE A 25 -4.14 18.89 3.47
CA PHE A 25 -4.59 18.68 2.08
C PHE A 25 -5.94 19.32 1.77
N LYS A 26 -6.82 19.45 2.77
CA LYS A 26 -8.11 20.17 2.72
C LYS A 26 -9.01 19.77 1.56
N ILE A 27 -9.22 18.48 1.39
CA ILE A 27 -10.17 17.91 0.44
C ILE A 27 -11.30 17.18 1.16
N LYS A 28 -12.46 17.07 0.52
CA LYS A 28 -13.55 16.23 1.01
C LYS A 28 -13.34 14.79 0.56
N ALA A 29 -12.65 14.03 1.39
CA ALA A 29 -12.30 12.63 1.12
C ALA A 29 -12.20 11.84 2.41
N THR A 30 -12.18 10.52 2.30
CA THR A 30 -11.97 9.63 3.44
C THR A 30 -10.48 9.39 3.62
N PRO A 31 -9.85 9.89 4.70
CA PRO A 31 -8.44 9.63 4.98
C PRO A 31 -8.26 8.16 5.34
N VAL A 32 -7.16 7.58 4.87
CA VAL A 32 -6.73 6.26 5.34
C VAL A 32 -6.26 6.37 6.79
N ASN A 33 -6.75 5.48 7.64
CA ASN A 33 -6.34 5.46 9.04
C ASN A 33 -4.82 5.22 9.17
N LYS A 34 -4.18 5.91 10.09
CA LYS A 34 -2.76 5.77 10.40
C LYS A 34 -2.30 4.31 10.53
N ARG A 35 -3.11 3.47 11.17
CA ARG A 35 -2.82 2.05 11.38
C ARG A 35 -2.91 1.19 10.12
N ASN A 36 -3.50 1.73 9.06
CA ASN A 36 -3.76 1.02 7.80
C ASN A 36 -2.83 1.48 6.66
N MET A 37 -1.78 2.24 6.96
CA MET A 37 -0.83 2.71 5.96
C MET A 37 0.07 1.57 5.47
N HIS A 38 -0.04 1.23 4.19
CA HIS A 38 0.69 0.12 3.59
C HIS A 38 0.82 0.26 2.07
N PHE A 39 1.80 -0.43 1.50
CA PHE A 39 1.85 -0.71 0.06
C PHE A 39 1.22 -2.08 -0.18
N THR A 40 0.18 -2.15 -0.98
CA THR A 40 -0.39 -3.44 -1.41
C THR A 40 0.42 -3.98 -2.58
N LEU A 41 1.04 -5.14 -2.39
CA LEU A 41 1.83 -5.81 -3.43
C LEU A 41 0.96 -6.67 -4.34
N LEU A 42 -0.03 -7.37 -3.79
CA LEU A 42 -0.94 -8.22 -4.54
C LEU A 42 -2.27 -8.40 -3.80
N PHE A 43 -3.37 -8.17 -4.48
CA PHE A 43 -4.69 -8.54 -3.99
C PHE A 43 -5.01 -9.99 -4.34
N LEU A 44 -5.48 -10.76 -3.34
CA LEU A 44 -5.90 -12.14 -3.55
C LEU A 44 -7.44 -12.28 -3.62
N GLY A 45 -8.16 -11.25 -3.14
CA GLY A 45 -9.61 -11.27 -3.10
C GLY A 45 -10.17 -12.17 -2.00
N GLU A 46 -11.37 -12.68 -2.22
CA GLU A 46 -12.01 -13.63 -1.30
C GLU A 46 -11.45 -15.03 -1.53
N ILE A 47 -10.80 -15.58 -0.52
CA ILE A 47 -10.26 -16.94 -0.56
C ILE A 47 -10.73 -17.77 0.64
N PRO A 48 -10.92 -19.09 0.48
CA PRO A 48 -11.19 -19.97 1.59
C PRO A 48 -9.92 -20.24 2.42
N GLU A 49 -10.11 -20.73 3.64
CA GLU A 49 -9.02 -20.96 4.59
C GLU A 49 -7.93 -21.90 4.05
N TYR A 50 -8.33 -23.01 3.40
CA TYR A 50 -7.38 -23.95 2.81
C TYR A 50 -6.49 -23.32 1.72
N THR A 51 -7.01 -22.32 0.99
CA THR A 51 -6.22 -21.57 0.02
C THR A 51 -5.27 -20.60 0.74
N ALA A 52 -5.72 -19.97 1.82
CA ALA A 52 -4.85 -19.12 2.64
C ALA A 52 -3.66 -19.91 3.19
N ASP A 53 -3.85 -21.17 3.60
CA ASP A 53 -2.76 -22.03 4.08
C ASP A 53 -1.75 -22.36 2.98
N LYS A 54 -2.20 -22.60 1.75
CA LYS A 54 -1.32 -22.75 0.59
C LYS A 54 -0.52 -21.47 0.32
N VAL A 55 -1.20 -20.32 0.35
CA VAL A 55 -0.54 -19.01 0.19
C VAL A 55 0.54 -18.79 1.26
N LYS A 56 0.24 -19.09 2.53
CA LYS A 56 1.22 -19.00 3.62
C LYS A 56 2.46 -19.84 3.35
N LYS A 57 2.28 -21.08 2.88
CA LYS A 57 3.37 -21.98 2.54
C LYS A 57 4.27 -21.40 1.47
N GLU A 58 3.69 -20.89 0.37
CA GLU A 58 4.46 -20.29 -0.73
C GLU A 58 5.16 -19.01 -0.29
N LEU A 59 4.50 -18.15 0.49
CA LEU A 59 5.09 -16.91 1.01
C LEU A 59 6.28 -17.16 1.93
N SER A 60 6.31 -18.27 2.67
CA SER A 60 7.45 -18.63 3.54
C SER A 60 8.75 -18.79 2.76
N SER A 61 8.70 -19.03 1.47
CA SER A 61 9.86 -19.14 0.58
C SER A 61 10.31 -17.82 -0.05
N VAL A 62 9.56 -16.74 0.17
CA VAL A 62 9.95 -15.39 -0.29
C VAL A 62 11.13 -14.91 0.54
N SER A 63 12.16 -14.41 -0.14
CA SER A 63 13.36 -13.86 0.50
C SER A 63 13.65 -12.47 -0.07
N PHE A 64 13.81 -11.51 0.80
CA PHE A 64 14.16 -10.14 0.43
C PHE A 64 15.02 -9.49 1.52
N LYS A 65 15.76 -8.45 1.14
CA LYS A 65 16.53 -7.63 2.07
C LYS A 65 15.68 -6.44 2.54
N PRO A 66 15.98 -5.84 3.70
CA PRO A 66 15.34 -4.60 4.12
C PRO A 66 15.37 -3.56 2.99
N ILE A 67 14.24 -2.86 2.81
CA ILE A 67 14.09 -1.84 1.77
C ILE A 67 14.01 -0.47 2.40
N ASP A 68 14.99 0.38 2.12
CA ASP A 68 14.95 1.80 2.49
C ASP A 68 14.00 2.53 1.54
N VAL A 69 13.03 3.22 2.09
CA VAL A 69 12.02 3.97 1.33
C VAL A 69 12.09 5.44 1.68
N ARG A 70 12.30 6.28 0.67
CA ARG A 70 12.13 7.73 0.74
C ARG A 70 10.88 8.12 -0.02
N PHE A 71 10.07 8.97 0.59
CA PHE A 71 8.84 9.47 -0.02
C PHE A 71 9.14 10.72 -0.84
N THR A 72 8.48 10.88 -1.98
CA THR A 72 8.86 11.90 -2.95
C THR A 72 7.80 12.95 -3.19
N HIS A 73 6.57 12.55 -3.51
CA HIS A 73 5.51 13.48 -3.90
C HIS A 73 4.12 12.87 -3.69
N VAL A 74 3.11 13.70 -3.70
CA VAL A 74 1.72 13.26 -3.75
C VAL A 74 1.29 13.09 -5.20
N GLY A 75 0.61 11.99 -5.48
CA GLY A 75 0.02 11.70 -6.78
C GLY A 75 -1.44 11.28 -6.65
N VAL A 76 -2.09 11.11 -7.78
CA VAL A 76 -3.53 10.80 -7.84
C VAL A 76 -3.82 9.80 -8.94
N PHE A 77 -4.66 8.81 -8.63
CA PHE A 77 -5.25 7.92 -9.63
C PHE A 77 -6.74 8.22 -9.79
N PRO A 78 -7.30 8.15 -11.01
CA PRO A 78 -6.60 8.10 -12.29
C PRO A 78 -5.88 9.41 -12.64
N ASN A 79 -6.39 10.56 -12.22
CA ASN A 79 -5.80 11.87 -12.41
C ASN A 79 -6.43 12.91 -11.44
N PRO A 80 -5.82 14.11 -11.23
CA PRO A 80 -6.32 15.11 -10.29
C PRO A 80 -7.68 15.73 -10.64
N ARG A 81 -8.10 15.72 -11.91
CA ARG A 81 -9.41 16.24 -12.33
C ARG A 81 -10.55 15.30 -11.98
N PHE A 82 -10.27 13.98 -11.97
CA PHE A 82 -11.24 12.93 -11.66
C PHE A 82 -10.66 11.97 -10.61
N PRO A 83 -10.31 12.49 -9.43
CA PRO A 83 -9.57 11.73 -8.44
C PRO A 83 -10.39 10.60 -7.81
N ARG A 84 -9.73 9.47 -7.54
CA ARG A 84 -10.29 8.34 -6.78
C ARG A 84 -9.40 7.96 -5.61
N VAL A 85 -8.11 8.02 -5.81
CA VAL A 85 -7.10 7.65 -4.82
C VAL A 85 -6.02 8.71 -4.82
N VAL A 86 -5.74 9.27 -3.66
CA VAL A 86 -4.57 10.13 -3.42
C VAL A 86 -3.51 9.30 -2.71
N TRP A 87 -2.30 9.35 -3.20
CA TRP A 87 -1.19 8.53 -2.72
C TRP A 87 0.12 9.30 -2.62
N ILE A 88 1.06 8.76 -1.86
CA ILE A 88 2.44 9.26 -1.79
C ILE A 88 3.34 8.30 -2.54
N GLY A 89 4.18 8.84 -3.41
CA GLY A 89 5.18 8.10 -4.18
C GLY A 89 6.49 7.92 -3.43
N VAL A 90 7.33 7.07 -3.97
CA VAL A 90 8.64 6.71 -3.41
C VAL A 90 9.77 6.97 -4.40
N ASP A 91 11.01 7.05 -3.90
CA ASP A 91 12.19 7.20 -4.73
C ASP A 91 12.36 6.02 -5.71
N GLU A 92 13.15 6.23 -6.76
CA GLU A 92 13.31 5.27 -7.85
C GLU A 92 13.92 3.95 -7.37
N LEU A 93 14.91 3.99 -6.48
CA LEU A 93 15.55 2.79 -5.95
C LEU A 93 14.57 1.95 -5.09
N ALA A 94 13.83 2.61 -4.20
CA ALA A 94 12.78 1.96 -3.42
C ALA A 94 11.67 1.40 -4.33
N SER A 95 11.26 2.17 -5.35
CA SER A 95 10.27 1.73 -6.32
C SER A 95 10.69 0.43 -7.00
N GLN A 96 11.93 0.35 -7.49
CA GLN A 96 12.43 -0.86 -8.14
C GLN A 96 12.47 -2.06 -7.18
N LYS A 97 12.93 -1.87 -5.96
CA LYS A 97 12.96 -2.95 -4.95
C LYS A 97 11.57 -3.44 -4.55
N LEU A 98 10.60 -2.53 -4.43
CA LEU A 98 9.21 -2.90 -4.17
C LEU A 98 8.57 -3.63 -5.35
N ILE A 99 8.88 -3.22 -6.58
CA ILE A 99 8.45 -3.91 -7.80
C ILE A 99 9.05 -5.32 -7.84
N ASP A 100 10.34 -5.47 -7.57
CA ASP A 100 11.01 -6.78 -7.55
C ASP A 100 10.40 -7.70 -6.50
N LEU A 101 10.08 -7.17 -5.31
CA LEU A 101 9.42 -7.93 -4.26
C LEU A 101 8.00 -8.35 -4.69
N ALA A 102 7.22 -7.44 -5.28
CA ALA A 102 5.88 -7.74 -5.78
C ALA A 102 5.93 -8.81 -6.89
N CYS A 103 6.89 -8.72 -7.81
CA CYS A 103 7.12 -9.73 -8.85
C CYS A 103 7.49 -11.09 -8.26
N GLN A 104 8.32 -11.13 -7.22
CA GLN A 104 8.68 -12.37 -6.54
C GLN A 104 7.44 -13.01 -5.88
N VAL A 105 6.62 -12.22 -5.18
CA VAL A 105 5.37 -12.66 -4.59
C VAL A 105 4.42 -13.22 -5.65
N GLU A 106 4.19 -12.47 -6.73
CA GLU A 106 3.31 -12.91 -7.81
C GLU A 106 3.78 -14.23 -8.43
N LYS A 107 5.07 -14.35 -8.71
CA LYS A 107 5.67 -15.57 -9.26
C LYS A 107 5.45 -16.79 -8.37
N LYS A 108 5.51 -16.62 -7.04
CA LYS A 108 5.25 -17.68 -6.07
C LYS A 108 3.78 -18.07 -6.01
N LEU A 109 2.89 -17.12 -6.21
CA LEU A 109 1.44 -17.32 -6.06
C LEU A 109 0.72 -17.59 -7.40
N GLU A 110 1.39 -17.37 -8.55
CA GLU A 110 0.82 -17.66 -9.87
C GLU A 110 0.37 -19.12 -10.02
N PRO A 111 1.09 -20.16 -9.51
CA PRO A 111 0.61 -21.55 -9.57
C PRO A 111 -0.68 -21.80 -8.78
N LEU A 112 -1.02 -20.91 -7.84
CA LEU A 112 -2.28 -20.94 -7.09
C LEU A 112 -3.39 -20.11 -7.76
N GLY A 113 -3.12 -19.52 -8.93
CA GLY A 113 -4.08 -18.72 -9.71
C GLY A 113 -4.08 -17.22 -9.37
N PHE A 114 -3.11 -16.74 -8.59
CA PHE A 114 -3.03 -15.32 -8.23
C PHE A 114 -2.04 -14.57 -9.11
N LYS A 115 -2.58 -13.65 -9.88
CA LYS A 115 -1.83 -12.78 -10.77
C LYS A 115 -2.47 -11.39 -10.82
N SER A 116 -1.65 -10.36 -10.90
CA SER A 116 -2.13 -8.99 -11.05
C SER A 116 -2.57 -8.73 -12.49
N ASP A 117 -3.69 -8.02 -12.66
CA ASP A 117 -4.17 -7.58 -13.98
C ASP A 117 -3.33 -6.43 -14.54
N ARG A 118 -2.55 -5.77 -13.69
CA ARG A 118 -1.75 -4.59 -14.04
C ARG A 118 -0.37 -4.67 -13.40
N PRO A 119 0.67 -4.09 -14.04
CA PRO A 119 1.98 -3.96 -13.41
C PRO A 119 1.86 -3.24 -12.05
N PHE A 120 2.55 -3.75 -11.05
CA PHE A 120 2.60 -3.10 -9.73
C PHE A 120 3.28 -1.74 -9.83
N LYS A 121 2.60 -0.72 -9.30
CA LYS A 121 3.12 0.64 -9.18
C LYS A 121 3.14 1.03 -7.70
N PRO A 122 4.33 1.20 -7.08
CA PRO A 122 4.41 1.55 -5.67
C PRO A 122 3.70 2.86 -5.37
N HIS A 123 2.71 2.82 -4.48
CA HIS A 123 1.97 3.99 -4.03
C HIS A 123 1.39 3.73 -2.64
N LEU A 124 1.57 4.70 -1.76
CA LEU A 124 1.00 4.68 -0.41
C LEU A 124 -0.30 5.48 -0.41
N THR A 125 -1.43 4.78 -0.39
CA THR A 125 -2.74 5.44 -0.39
C THR A 125 -2.98 6.20 0.91
N ILE A 126 -3.30 7.50 0.81
CA ILE A 126 -3.61 8.36 1.96
C ILE A 126 -5.05 8.87 1.98
N PHE A 127 -5.74 8.92 0.84
CA PHE A 127 -7.16 9.24 0.73
C PHE A 127 -7.87 8.36 -0.29
N ARG A 128 -9.13 8.07 -0.01
CA ARG A 128 -10.08 7.52 -0.97
C ARG A 128 -11.21 8.50 -1.20
N ILE A 129 -11.51 8.78 -2.47
CA ILE A 129 -12.50 9.77 -2.87
C ILE A 129 -13.69 9.05 -3.49
N LYS A 130 -14.84 9.17 -2.85
CA LYS A 130 -16.10 8.57 -3.32
C LYS A 130 -16.89 9.54 -4.20
N ASN A 131 -16.80 10.85 -3.93
CA ASN A 131 -17.55 11.88 -4.65
C ASN A 131 -16.95 12.14 -6.03
N LYS A 132 -17.80 12.18 -7.06
CA LYS A 132 -17.41 12.54 -8.42
C LYS A 132 -17.33 14.04 -8.58
N GLY A 133 -16.44 14.51 -9.46
CA GLY A 133 -16.45 15.88 -9.96
C GLY A 133 -15.68 16.93 -9.16
N VAL A 134 -14.82 16.51 -8.23
CA VAL A 134 -13.95 17.45 -7.49
C VAL A 134 -12.55 17.44 -8.11
N ASP A 135 -12.15 18.56 -8.73
CA ASP A 135 -10.78 18.75 -9.21
C ASP A 135 -9.88 19.16 -8.04
N ILE A 136 -8.85 18.36 -7.77
CA ILE A 136 -7.88 18.56 -6.68
C ILE A 136 -6.48 18.94 -7.19
N SER A 137 -6.37 19.39 -8.43
CA SER A 137 -5.07 19.71 -9.05
C SER A 137 -4.28 20.74 -8.24
N GLN A 138 -4.94 21.76 -7.69
CA GLN A 138 -4.27 22.76 -6.85
C GLN A 138 -3.80 22.22 -5.52
N ASN A 139 -4.55 21.29 -4.92
CA ASN A 139 -4.15 20.62 -3.68
C ASN A 139 -2.91 19.76 -3.90
N VAL A 140 -2.90 18.99 -4.98
CA VAL A 140 -1.77 18.12 -5.36
C VAL A 140 -0.51 18.93 -5.65
N GLU A 141 -0.64 20.07 -6.32
CA GLU A 141 0.48 20.94 -6.67
C GLU A 141 1.28 21.42 -5.45
N LYS A 142 0.61 21.64 -4.31
CA LYS A 142 1.26 22.02 -3.05
C LYS A 142 2.16 20.91 -2.47
N PHE A 143 1.99 19.67 -2.90
CA PHE A 143 2.70 18.49 -2.42
C PHE A 143 3.50 17.80 -3.52
N LYS A 144 4.03 18.55 -4.49
CA LYS A 144 4.98 18.05 -5.51
C LYS A 144 6.20 17.39 -4.91
N ALA A 145 6.64 17.90 -3.76
CA ALA A 145 7.70 17.32 -2.96
C ALA A 145 7.21 17.21 -1.52
N VAL A 146 7.47 16.08 -0.90
CA VAL A 146 7.19 15.84 0.52
C VAL A 146 8.49 15.64 1.27
N ASP A 147 8.54 16.15 2.49
CA ASP A 147 9.66 15.96 3.41
C ASP A 147 9.21 15.04 4.53
N LEU A 148 9.56 13.78 4.41
CA LEU A 148 9.24 12.72 5.35
C LEU A 148 10.51 11.99 5.76
N SER A 149 10.54 11.52 7.02
CA SER A 149 11.59 10.60 7.47
C SER A 149 11.59 9.32 6.62
N LYS A 150 12.73 8.65 6.57
CA LYS A 150 12.89 7.39 5.84
C LYS A 150 12.15 6.26 6.57
N GLU A 151 11.44 5.43 5.81
CA GLU A 151 10.91 4.15 6.27
C GLU A 151 11.89 3.04 5.89
N VAL A 152 12.01 2.02 6.74
CA VAL A 152 12.73 0.80 6.42
C VAL A 152 11.74 -0.37 6.47
N ILE A 153 11.47 -0.98 5.32
CA ILE A 153 10.58 -2.12 5.22
C ILE A 153 11.36 -3.39 5.55
N THR A 154 10.93 -4.07 6.60
CA THR A 154 11.56 -5.30 7.11
C THR A 154 10.62 -6.50 7.14
N GLU A 155 9.35 -6.30 6.79
CA GLU A 155 8.32 -7.34 6.85
C GLU A 155 7.41 -7.30 5.65
N LEU A 156 7.09 -8.49 5.15
CA LEU A 156 6.02 -8.77 4.20
C LEU A 156 4.90 -9.48 4.94
N LYS A 157 3.65 -9.12 4.69
CA LYS A 157 2.51 -9.67 5.41
C LYS A 157 1.43 -10.20 4.48
N LEU A 158 0.87 -11.35 4.82
CA LEU A 158 -0.44 -11.77 4.36
C LEU A 158 -1.48 -11.20 5.33
N LYS A 159 -2.39 -10.39 4.83
CA LYS A 159 -3.39 -9.69 5.65
C LYS A 159 -4.80 -10.10 5.26
N GLN A 160 -5.67 -10.17 6.26
CA GLN A 160 -7.12 -10.26 6.10
C GLN A 160 -7.73 -8.89 6.27
N SER A 161 -8.72 -8.58 5.45
CA SER A 161 -9.53 -7.35 5.55
C SER A 161 -10.96 -7.68 5.92
N ILE A 162 -11.45 -7.08 6.99
CA ILE A 162 -12.86 -7.11 7.37
C ILE A 162 -13.41 -5.70 7.17
N LEU A 163 -14.39 -5.57 6.28
CA LEU A 163 -15.03 -4.28 6.01
C LEU A 163 -16.02 -3.94 7.12
N THR A 164 -15.92 -2.75 7.66
CA THR A 164 -16.87 -2.21 8.64
C THR A 164 -17.41 -0.85 8.20
N PRO A 165 -18.51 -0.36 8.77
CA PRO A 165 -19.02 1.00 8.48
C PRO A 165 -17.99 2.11 8.76
N ASN A 166 -17.04 1.86 9.66
CA ASN A 166 -15.99 2.80 10.06
C ASN A 166 -14.68 2.59 9.27
N GLY A 167 -14.70 1.79 8.22
CA GLY A 167 -13.52 1.45 7.41
C GLY A 167 -13.05 0.01 7.62
N PRO A 168 -12.03 -0.41 6.88
CA PRO A 168 -11.50 -1.77 6.99
C PRO A 168 -10.71 -1.97 8.28
N ILE A 169 -10.86 -3.16 8.86
CA ILE A 169 -10.02 -3.66 9.94
C ILE A 169 -9.12 -4.73 9.33
N TYR A 170 -7.81 -4.59 9.51
CA TYR A 170 -6.82 -5.53 9.02
C TYR A 170 -6.25 -6.37 10.15
N SER A 171 -6.03 -7.66 9.87
CA SER A 171 -5.32 -8.58 10.74
C SER A 171 -4.25 -9.34 9.97
N ASP A 172 -3.17 -9.68 10.64
CA ASP A 172 -2.05 -10.40 10.04
C ASP A 172 -2.30 -11.91 10.12
N LEU A 173 -2.31 -12.58 8.97
CA LEU A 173 -2.39 -14.04 8.87
C LEU A 173 -1.00 -14.68 8.86
N GLN A 174 0.00 -13.96 8.37
CA GLN A 174 1.40 -14.36 8.35
C GLN A 174 2.31 -13.16 8.21
N VAL A 175 3.49 -13.25 8.80
CA VAL A 175 4.60 -12.29 8.66
C VAL A 175 5.82 -13.01 8.11
N VAL A 176 6.44 -12.46 7.08
CA VAL A 176 7.71 -12.92 6.51
C VAL A 176 8.74 -11.82 6.72
N LEU A 177 9.81 -12.13 7.44
CA LEU A 177 10.86 -11.16 7.76
C LEU A 177 11.88 -11.04 6.62
N ALA A 178 12.38 -9.82 6.40
CA ALA A 178 13.57 -9.58 5.58
C ALA A 178 14.79 -10.30 6.18
N LYS A 179 15.72 -10.69 5.33
CA LYS A 179 16.93 -11.43 5.72
C LYS A 179 18.20 -10.67 5.37
#